data_068c46cadc42f121327592ae8bf5a597
#
_entry.id   068c46cadc42f121327592ae8bf5a597
#
_cell.length_a   1.000
_cell.length_b   1.000
_cell.length_c   1.000
_cell.angle_alpha   90.00
_cell.angle_beta   90.00
_cell.angle_gamma   90.00
#
_symmetry.space_group_name_H-M   'P 1'
#
loop_
_entity.id
_entity.type
_entity.pdbx_description
1 polymer ?
#
loop_
_entity_poly.entity_id
_entity_poly.type
_entity_poly.pdbx_seq_one_letter_code
_entity_poly.pdbx_strand_id
1 'polypeptide(L)'
;MPDPEVLIRATGLTKRFGSFTAVDGVDFEVRRGEAFGFLGPNGAGKSSTMRMIGCVSPPSAGSLTILGLDPVADGPVIRARLGVVPQEDTLDVELTVRENLLIYGRYFGLSRAVIADRTARLLDFVQLSERADDQVEPLSGGMKRRLTIARSLINEPDILLLDEPTTGLDPQARHVVWDRLFRLKQQGVTLILTTHYMDEAEQLCDRLVVMDGGKIAAEGSPRELIDTYSTREVLELRFGPAEHGDAAEVVVGAKADRIEVLADRILLYVADGDATLVRVRELGLQPVASLVRRSTLEDVFLRLTGRRLEDG
;
A
#
# COMPACT_ATOMS: atom_id res chain seq x y z
N MET A 1 10.86 -3.29 26.10
CA MET A 1 11.70 -2.78 25.00
C MET A 1 11.54 -1.26 25.00
N PRO A 2 12.56 -0.46 24.72
CA PRO A 2 12.35 0.98 24.52
C PRO A 2 11.33 1.19 23.41
N ASP A 3 10.50 2.22 23.56
CA ASP A 3 9.49 2.58 22.57
C ASP A 3 10.21 2.91 21.25
N PRO A 4 9.79 2.34 20.10
CA PRO A 4 10.48 2.57 18.83
C PRO A 4 10.45 4.05 18.47
N GLU A 5 11.58 4.55 18.00
CA GLU A 5 11.76 5.96 17.61
C GLU A 5 10.73 6.34 16.52
N VAL A 6 10.01 7.42 16.75
CA VAL A 6 9.08 8.00 15.77
C VAL A 6 9.89 8.80 14.73
N LEU A 7 9.86 8.35 13.48
CA LEU A 7 10.56 9.01 12.38
C LEU A 7 9.71 10.06 11.67
N ILE A 8 8.39 9.86 11.64
CA ILE A 8 7.45 10.84 11.07
C ILE A 8 6.32 11.04 12.05
N ARG A 9 5.96 12.31 12.25
CA ARG A 9 4.78 12.68 13.02
C ARG A 9 4.01 13.76 12.25
N ALA A 10 2.73 13.51 12.01
CA ALA A 10 1.79 14.44 11.44
C ALA A 10 0.69 14.74 12.45
N THR A 11 0.34 16.02 12.60
CA THR A 11 -0.75 16.46 13.48
C THR A 11 -1.58 17.51 12.78
N GLY A 12 -2.87 17.22 12.57
CA GLY A 12 -3.81 18.08 11.84
C GLY A 12 -3.34 18.37 10.41
N LEU A 13 -2.56 17.45 9.80
CA LEU A 13 -1.92 17.67 8.52
C LEU A 13 -2.95 17.92 7.42
N THR A 14 -2.84 19.06 6.75
CA THR A 14 -3.82 19.48 5.75
C THR A 14 -3.11 19.91 4.47
N LYS A 15 -3.68 19.52 3.32
CA LYS A 15 -3.24 19.97 2.00
C LYS A 15 -4.40 20.47 1.17
N ARG A 16 -4.28 21.72 0.69
CA ARG A 16 -5.26 22.38 -0.17
C ARG A 16 -4.64 22.79 -1.50
N PHE A 17 -5.41 22.68 -2.56
CA PHE A 17 -5.13 23.16 -3.90
C PHE A 17 -6.28 24.07 -4.33
N GLY A 18 -6.13 25.39 -4.17
CA GLY A 18 -7.24 26.33 -4.34
C GLY A 18 -8.37 26.03 -3.36
N SER A 19 -9.58 25.77 -3.88
CA SER A 19 -10.75 25.38 -3.10
C SER A 19 -10.83 23.90 -2.76
N PHE A 20 -10.00 23.05 -3.39
CA PHE A 20 -10.01 21.60 -3.17
C PHE A 20 -9.11 21.21 -2.00
N THR A 21 -9.65 20.48 -1.03
CA THR A 21 -8.90 19.93 0.09
C THR A 21 -8.56 18.47 -0.19
N ALA A 22 -7.30 18.19 -0.50
CA ALA A 22 -6.82 16.84 -0.83
C ALA A 22 -6.49 16.01 0.42
N VAL A 23 -6.07 16.66 1.51
CA VAL A 23 -5.82 16.04 2.83
C VAL A 23 -6.41 16.99 3.86
N ASP A 24 -7.23 16.47 4.76
CA ASP A 24 -8.05 17.26 5.68
C ASP A 24 -7.86 16.84 7.14
N GLY A 25 -6.87 17.47 7.79
CA GLY A 25 -6.64 17.35 9.23
C GLY A 25 -6.26 15.96 9.72
N VAL A 26 -5.35 15.27 9.01
CA VAL A 26 -4.95 13.90 9.35
C VAL A 26 -3.83 13.86 10.41
N ASP A 27 -3.93 12.89 11.32
CA ASP A 27 -2.94 12.59 12.36
C ASP A 27 -2.40 11.18 12.13
N PHE A 28 -1.08 11.00 12.13
CA PHE A 28 -0.43 9.69 12.08
C PHE A 28 1.02 9.76 12.55
N GLU A 29 1.57 8.62 12.95
CA GLU A 29 2.98 8.44 13.27
C GLU A 29 3.57 7.25 12.53
N VAL A 30 4.83 7.38 12.08
CA VAL A 30 5.59 6.27 11.50
C VAL A 30 6.82 6.02 12.37
N ARG A 31 7.01 4.76 12.75
CA ARG A 31 8.10 4.33 13.63
C ARG A 31 9.26 3.74 12.83
N ARG A 32 10.46 3.78 13.42
CA ARG A 32 11.65 3.20 12.78
C ARG A 32 11.48 1.69 12.55
N GLY A 33 11.79 1.25 11.34
CA GLY A 33 11.80 -0.16 10.94
C GLY A 33 10.41 -0.74 10.66
N GLU A 34 9.33 0.05 10.76
CA GLU A 34 8.01 -0.43 10.35
C GLU A 34 7.74 -0.23 8.86
N ALA A 35 6.86 -1.04 8.32
CA ALA A 35 6.21 -0.80 7.05
C ALA A 35 4.82 -0.19 7.31
N PHE A 36 4.66 1.11 6.97
CA PHE A 36 3.44 1.86 7.18
C PHE A 36 2.72 2.12 5.85
N GLY A 37 1.43 1.80 5.79
CA GLY A 37 0.61 1.88 4.58
C GLY A 37 -0.40 3.02 4.59
N PHE A 38 -0.59 3.67 3.43
CA PHE A 38 -1.75 4.51 3.14
C PHE A 38 -2.63 3.73 2.15
N LEU A 39 -3.71 3.14 2.62
CA LEU A 39 -4.67 2.38 1.81
C LEU A 39 -5.88 3.25 1.47
N GLY A 40 -6.34 3.24 0.23
CA GLY A 40 -7.54 3.98 -0.16
C GLY A 40 -7.70 4.10 -1.67
N PRO A 41 -8.86 4.59 -2.15
CA PRO A 41 -9.12 4.75 -3.57
C PRO A 41 -8.30 5.90 -4.18
N ASN A 42 -8.39 6.02 -5.50
CA ASN A 42 -7.84 7.17 -6.20
C ASN A 42 -8.52 8.46 -5.70
N GLY A 43 -7.72 9.52 -5.52
CA GLY A 43 -8.22 10.79 -4.98
C GLY A 43 -8.38 10.83 -3.45
N ALA A 44 -8.12 9.75 -2.70
CA ALA A 44 -8.22 9.72 -1.24
C ALA A 44 -7.19 10.59 -0.49
N GLY A 45 -6.20 11.17 -1.20
CA GLY A 45 -5.17 12.02 -0.58
C GLY A 45 -3.80 11.34 -0.39
N LYS A 46 -3.66 10.04 -0.70
CA LYS A 46 -2.44 9.25 -0.51
C LYS A 46 -1.19 9.91 -1.12
N SER A 47 -1.20 10.15 -2.44
CA SER A 47 -0.04 10.74 -3.14
C SER A 47 0.23 12.18 -2.70
N SER A 48 -0.80 12.94 -2.28
CA SER A 48 -0.60 14.28 -1.69
C SER A 48 0.13 14.19 -0.35
N THR A 49 -0.21 13.21 0.48
CA THR A 49 0.47 12.93 1.75
C THR A 49 1.92 12.50 1.48
N MET A 50 2.16 11.60 0.52
CA MET A 50 3.51 11.18 0.12
C MET A 50 4.37 12.35 -0.36
N ARG A 51 3.80 13.28 -1.14
CA ARG A 51 4.52 14.48 -1.61
C ARG A 51 4.89 15.44 -0.47
N MET A 52 4.06 15.52 0.58
CA MET A 52 4.41 16.28 1.79
C MET A 52 5.55 15.60 2.55
N ILE A 53 5.50 14.30 2.77
CA ILE A 53 6.56 13.49 3.41
C ILE A 53 7.85 13.56 2.58
N GLY A 54 7.78 13.52 1.25
CA GLY A 54 8.92 13.66 0.34
C GLY A 54 9.49 15.07 0.25
N CYS A 55 8.97 16.03 1.03
CA CYS A 55 9.40 17.45 0.99
C CYS A 55 9.30 18.07 -0.41
N VAL A 56 8.32 17.65 -1.22
CA VAL A 56 8.08 18.19 -2.58
C VAL A 56 6.94 19.21 -2.56
N SER A 57 6.01 19.08 -1.61
CA SER A 57 4.84 19.95 -1.47
C SER A 57 4.67 20.35 -0.01
N PRO A 58 4.72 21.64 0.35
CA PRO A 58 4.55 22.05 1.74
C PRO A 58 3.11 21.79 2.22
N PRO A 59 2.90 21.47 3.52
CA PRO A 59 1.58 21.48 4.12
C PRO A 59 0.88 22.83 3.99
N SER A 60 -0.45 22.80 3.91
CA SER A 60 -1.27 24.04 3.95
C SER A 60 -1.64 24.43 5.37
N ALA A 61 -1.76 23.46 6.28
CA ALA A 61 -2.00 23.64 7.71
C ALA A 61 -1.59 22.37 8.48
N GLY A 62 -1.60 22.45 9.82
CA GLY A 62 -1.11 21.40 10.70
C GLY A 62 0.40 21.38 10.82
N SER A 63 0.94 20.31 11.38
CA SER A 63 2.40 20.12 11.53
C SER A 63 2.83 18.77 10.96
N LEU A 64 4.04 18.75 10.41
CA LEU A 64 4.70 17.53 9.93
C LEU A 64 6.16 17.60 10.36
N THR A 65 6.65 16.58 11.05
CA THR A 65 8.07 16.41 11.35
C THR A 65 8.57 15.10 10.74
N ILE A 66 9.76 15.13 10.14
CA ILE A 66 10.39 13.99 9.49
C ILE A 66 11.82 13.91 9.99
N LEU A 67 12.19 12.77 10.60
CA LEU A 67 13.49 12.58 11.24
C LEU A 67 13.81 13.67 12.27
N GLY A 68 12.78 14.21 12.95
CA GLY A 68 12.88 15.31 13.89
C GLY A 68 13.06 16.71 13.27
N LEU A 69 12.98 16.83 11.93
CA LEU A 69 13.22 18.05 11.15
C LEU A 69 11.92 18.58 10.53
N ASP A 70 11.91 19.88 10.18
CA ASP A 70 10.81 20.54 9.48
C ASP A 70 10.94 20.34 7.95
N PRO A 71 9.97 19.74 7.25
CA PRO A 71 10.06 19.48 5.81
C PRO A 71 10.12 20.75 4.94
N VAL A 72 9.69 21.90 5.46
CA VAL A 72 9.74 23.18 4.74
C VAL A 72 11.12 23.84 4.89
N ALA A 73 11.63 23.86 6.11
CA ALA A 73 12.93 24.48 6.42
C ALA A 73 14.12 23.58 6.04
N ASP A 74 14.02 22.28 6.34
CA ASP A 74 15.13 21.33 6.27
C ASP A 74 14.98 20.33 5.09
N GLY A 75 14.10 20.62 4.13
CA GLY A 75 13.77 19.71 3.03
C GLY A 75 14.98 19.06 2.33
N PRO A 76 16.06 19.79 1.96
CA PRO A 76 17.24 19.16 1.36
C PRO A 76 17.92 18.12 2.25
N VAL A 77 18.02 18.37 3.57
CA VAL A 77 18.63 17.46 4.54
C VAL A 77 17.78 16.19 4.69
N ILE A 78 16.45 16.36 4.77
CA ILE A 78 15.51 15.24 4.84
C ILE A 78 15.60 14.40 3.55
N ARG A 79 15.51 15.02 2.36
CA ARG A 79 15.60 14.30 1.08
C ARG A 79 16.88 13.51 0.89
N ALA A 80 17.99 13.96 1.44
CA ALA A 80 19.25 13.21 1.41
C ALA A 80 19.18 11.88 2.17
N ARG A 81 18.21 11.72 3.08
CA ARG A 81 17.96 10.53 3.90
C ARG A 81 16.70 9.75 3.49
N LEU A 82 16.06 10.18 2.39
CA LEU A 82 14.93 9.48 1.79
C LEU A 82 15.34 8.72 0.53
N GLY A 83 14.72 7.56 0.31
CA GLY A 83 14.62 6.92 -1.01
C GLY A 83 13.20 7.12 -1.53
N VAL A 84 13.03 7.35 -2.80
CA VAL A 84 11.71 7.54 -3.41
C VAL A 84 11.55 6.66 -4.63
N VAL A 85 10.51 5.83 -4.61
CA VAL A 85 10.05 5.01 -5.72
C VAL A 85 8.71 5.58 -6.17
N PRO A 86 8.68 6.43 -7.21
CA PRO A 86 7.45 7.03 -7.69
C PRO A 86 6.55 6.01 -8.39
N GLN A 87 5.29 6.35 -8.61
CA GLN A 87 4.34 5.51 -9.33
C GLN A 87 4.80 5.24 -10.76
N GLU A 88 5.21 6.29 -11.49
CA GLU A 88 5.75 6.17 -12.83
C GLU A 88 7.26 5.86 -12.83
N ASP A 89 7.72 5.12 -13.82
CA ASP A 89 9.15 4.89 -14.00
C ASP A 89 9.85 6.18 -14.41
N THR A 90 10.90 6.53 -13.67
CA THR A 90 11.74 7.71 -13.90
C THR A 90 13.18 7.33 -14.24
N LEU A 91 13.36 6.14 -14.82
CA LEU A 91 14.66 5.65 -15.27
C LEU A 91 15.07 6.39 -16.54
N ASP A 92 16.37 6.63 -16.65
CA ASP A 92 16.94 7.15 -17.88
C ASP A 92 17.10 6.00 -18.88
N VAL A 93 16.33 6.03 -19.95
CA VAL A 93 16.28 4.95 -20.96
C VAL A 93 17.51 4.93 -21.89
N GLU A 94 18.26 6.05 -21.97
CA GLU A 94 19.49 6.14 -22.76
C GLU A 94 20.69 5.52 -22.01
N LEU A 95 20.55 5.26 -20.72
CA LEU A 95 21.57 4.69 -19.87
C LEU A 95 21.38 3.19 -19.67
N THR A 96 22.48 2.52 -19.37
CA THR A 96 22.43 1.12 -18.92
C THR A 96 21.86 1.00 -17.51
N VAL A 97 21.49 -0.22 -17.14
CA VAL A 97 21.03 -0.57 -15.79
C VAL A 97 22.02 -0.08 -14.72
N ARG A 98 23.31 -0.34 -14.93
CA ARG A 98 24.42 0.10 -14.05
C ARG A 98 24.54 1.61 -14.00
N GLU A 99 24.50 2.28 -15.14
CA GLU A 99 24.71 3.72 -15.25
C GLU A 99 23.60 4.50 -14.54
N ASN A 100 22.34 4.02 -14.55
CA ASN A 100 21.26 4.60 -13.78
C ASN A 100 21.58 4.70 -12.27
N LEU A 101 22.20 3.67 -11.69
CA LEU A 101 22.61 3.71 -10.29
C LEU A 101 23.85 4.62 -10.10
N LEU A 102 24.85 4.52 -10.99
CA LEU A 102 26.09 5.30 -10.89
C LEU A 102 25.82 6.79 -10.92
N ILE A 103 24.95 7.25 -11.84
CA ILE A 103 24.61 8.68 -11.98
C ILE A 103 23.79 9.13 -10.79
N TYR A 104 22.82 8.32 -10.35
CA TYR A 104 21.98 8.69 -9.22
C TYR A 104 22.77 8.80 -7.91
N GLY A 105 23.76 7.93 -7.70
CA GLY A 105 24.69 8.03 -6.58
C GLY A 105 25.50 9.32 -6.55
N ARG A 106 25.81 9.91 -7.72
CA ARG A 106 26.51 11.20 -7.82
C ARG A 106 25.65 12.37 -7.33
N TYR A 107 24.33 12.34 -7.50
CA TYR A 107 23.44 13.37 -6.99
C TYR A 107 23.48 13.48 -5.47
N PHE A 108 23.80 12.37 -4.78
CA PHE A 108 24.00 12.35 -3.33
C PHE A 108 25.44 12.67 -2.90
N GLY A 109 26.34 13.06 -3.82
CA GLY A 109 27.73 13.40 -3.51
C GLY A 109 28.59 12.22 -3.05
N LEU A 110 28.17 10.99 -3.32
CA LEU A 110 28.90 9.78 -2.94
C LEU A 110 30.21 9.65 -3.72
N SER A 111 31.25 9.10 -3.09
CA SER A 111 32.52 8.82 -3.79
C SER A 111 32.35 7.70 -4.84
N ARG A 112 33.20 7.72 -5.88
CA ARG A 112 33.15 6.71 -6.96
C ARG A 112 33.25 5.27 -6.42
N ALA A 113 34.11 5.05 -5.43
CA ALA A 113 34.30 3.72 -4.83
C ALA A 113 33.04 3.24 -4.10
N VAL A 114 32.40 4.12 -3.31
CA VAL A 114 31.14 3.84 -2.60
C VAL A 114 30.03 3.55 -3.60
N ILE A 115 29.89 4.35 -4.65
CA ILE A 115 28.86 4.15 -5.67
C ILE A 115 29.05 2.80 -6.36
N ALA A 116 30.30 2.46 -6.76
CA ALA A 116 30.58 1.19 -7.43
C ALA A 116 30.24 -0.04 -6.55
N ASP A 117 30.64 -0.01 -5.28
CA ASP A 117 30.33 -1.07 -4.31
C ASP A 117 28.81 -1.22 -4.09
N ARG A 118 28.13 -0.09 -3.80
CA ARG A 118 26.68 -0.11 -3.60
C ARG A 118 25.92 -0.55 -4.84
N THR A 119 26.34 -0.10 -6.03
CA THR A 119 25.74 -0.52 -7.30
C THR A 119 25.82 -2.03 -7.48
N ALA A 120 26.98 -2.66 -7.23
CA ALA A 120 27.14 -4.11 -7.35
C ALA A 120 26.19 -4.85 -6.38
N ARG A 121 26.16 -4.45 -5.11
CA ARG A 121 25.27 -5.04 -4.08
C ARG A 121 23.79 -4.86 -4.42
N LEU A 122 23.39 -3.68 -4.88
CA LEU A 122 22.00 -3.39 -5.21
C LEU A 122 21.53 -4.13 -6.46
N LEU A 123 22.37 -4.26 -7.48
CA LEU A 123 22.05 -5.05 -8.67
C LEU A 123 21.88 -6.54 -8.33
N ASP A 124 22.72 -7.07 -7.45
CA ASP A 124 22.56 -8.44 -6.93
C ASP A 124 21.26 -8.59 -6.14
N PHE A 125 21.00 -7.66 -5.21
CA PHE A 125 19.78 -7.64 -4.41
C PHE A 125 18.51 -7.66 -5.25
N VAL A 126 18.46 -6.91 -6.36
CA VAL A 126 17.29 -6.87 -7.25
C VAL A 126 17.36 -7.88 -8.40
N GLN A 127 18.36 -8.75 -8.43
CA GLN A 127 18.59 -9.78 -9.47
C GLN A 127 18.69 -9.20 -10.89
N LEU A 128 19.52 -8.17 -11.04
CA LEU A 128 19.81 -7.53 -12.32
C LEU A 128 21.33 -7.51 -12.64
N SER A 129 22.16 -8.24 -11.89
CA SER A 129 23.61 -8.28 -12.10
C SER A 129 24.02 -8.73 -13.50
N GLU A 130 23.35 -9.75 -14.04
CA GLU A 130 23.64 -10.26 -15.40
C GLU A 130 23.20 -9.31 -16.51
N ARG A 131 22.36 -8.32 -16.18
CA ARG A 131 21.85 -7.30 -17.10
C ARG A 131 22.42 -5.91 -16.83
N ALA A 132 23.48 -5.84 -16.03
CA ALA A 132 24.03 -4.57 -15.57
C ALA A 132 24.43 -3.62 -16.72
N ASP A 133 24.88 -4.17 -17.81
CA ASP A 133 25.34 -3.42 -18.98
C ASP A 133 24.30 -3.36 -20.12
N ASP A 134 23.10 -3.92 -19.90
CA ASP A 134 21.97 -3.80 -20.83
C ASP A 134 21.36 -2.39 -20.74
N GLN A 135 20.78 -1.92 -21.86
CA GLN A 135 19.96 -0.71 -21.89
C GLN A 135 18.66 -0.93 -21.08
N VAL A 136 18.11 0.16 -20.54
CA VAL A 136 16.87 0.09 -19.74
C VAL A 136 15.63 -0.15 -20.60
N GLU A 137 15.62 0.36 -21.84
CA GLU A 137 14.42 0.32 -22.69
C GLU A 137 13.85 -1.10 -22.88
N PRO A 138 14.66 -2.15 -23.20
CA PRO A 138 14.15 -3.51 -23.42
C PRO A 138 13.77 -4.28 -22.14
N LEU A 139 13.93 -3.70 -20.97
CA LEU A 139 13.56 -4.37 -19.71
C LEU A 139 12.04 -4.49 -19.58
N SER A 140 11.57 -5.59 -18.98
CA SER A 140 10.15 -5.72 -18.59
C SER A 140 9.78 -4.70 -17.50
N GLY A 141 8.48 -4.38 -17.35
CA GLY A 141 7.99 -3.47 -16.32
C GLY A 141 8.44 -3.88 -14.91
N GLY A 142 8.36 -5.17 -14.58
CA GLY A 142 8.86 -5.70 -13.30
C GLY A 142 10.37 -5.53 -13.12
N MET A 143 11.18 -5.62 -14.18
CA MET A 143 12.61 -5.35 -14.12
C MET A 143 12.89 -3.86 -13.94
N LYS A 144 12.20 -2.98 -14.66
CA LYS A 144 12.27 -1.53 -14.49
C LYS A 144 11.90 -1.12 -13.06
N ARG A 145 10.82 -1.69 -12.51
CA ARG A 145 10.41 -1.42 -11.12
C ARG A 145 11.47 -1.84 -10.11
N ARG A 146 12.07 -3.02 -10.28
CA ARG A 146 13.18 -3.48 -9.42
C ARG A 146 14.41 -2.57 -9.53
N LEU A 147 14.74 -2.10 -10.72
CA LEU A 147 15.83 -1.14 -10.93
C LEU A 147 15.52 0.20 -10.25
N THR A 148 14.28 0.70 -10.33
CA THR A 148 13.84 1.92 -9.64
C THR A 148 13.98 1.78 -8.12
N ILE A 149 13.63 0.62 -7.56
CA ILE A 149 13.85 0.33 -6.13
C ILE A 149 15.35 0.32 -5.80
N ALA A 150 16.18 -0.38 -6.59
CA ALA A 150 17.62 -0.37 -6.36
C ALA A 150 18.21 1.04 -6.41
N ARG A 151 17.81 1.84 -7.38
CA ARG A 151 18.25 3.24 -7.52
C ARG A 151 17.88 4.08 -6.30
N SER A 152 16.68 3.89 -5.75
CA SER A 152 16.20 4.63 -4.58
C SER A 152 16.92 4.26 -3.26
N LEU A 153 17.69 3.17 -3.28
CA LEU A 153 18.46 2.69 -2.13
C LEU A 153 19.94 3.10 -2.17
N ILE A 154 20.41 3.74 -3.24
CA ILE A 154 21.84 4.04 -3.45
C ILE A 154 22.45 4.92 -2.37
N ASN A 155 21.65 5.80 -1.75
CA ASN A 155 22.04 6.67 -0.64
C ASN A 155 21.90 6.01 0.74
N GLU A 156 21.48 4.74 0.84
CA GLU A 156 21.16 4.04 2.09
C GLU A 156 20.19 4.85 2.96
N PRO A 157 18.96 5.06 2.50
CA PRO A 157 18.00 5.94 3.16
C PRO A 157 17.51 5.39 4.49
N ASP A 158 17.14 6.27 5.43
CA ASP A 158 16.42 5.90 6.66
C ASP A 158 14.96 5.50 6.37
N ILE A 159 14.36 6.11 5.35
CA ILE A 159 12.96 5.91 4.96
C ILE A 159 12.89 5.72 3.45
N LEU A 160 12.18 4.68 3.02
CA LEU A 160 11.86 4.42 1.62
C LEU A 160 10.38 4.72 1.37
N LEU A 161 10.11 5.71 0.53
CA LEU A 161 8.78 6.08 0.07
C LEU A 161 8.44 5.31 -1.20
N LEU A 162 7.28 4.64 -1.23
CA LEU A 162 6.83 3.78 -2.30
C LEU A 162 5.42 4.20 -2.74
N ASP A 163 5.32 4.92 -3.84
CA ASP A 163 4.02 5.33 -4.38
C ASP A 163 3.52 4.25 -5.35
N GLU A 164 2.50 3.49 -4.91
CA GLU A 164 1.90 2.37 -5.62
C GLU A 164 2.93 1.40 -6.24
N PRO A 165 3.76 0.72 -5.43
CA PRO A 165 4.97 0.05 -5.90
C PRO A 165 4.75 -1.10 -6.88
N THR A 166 3.56 -1.69 -6.95
CA THR A 166 3.28 -2.84 -7.82
C THR A 166 2.17 -2.60 -8.84
N THR A 167 1.69 -1.37 -8.97
CA THR A 167 0.66 -1.03 -9.96
C THR A 167 1.15 -1.31 -11.37
N GLY A 168 0.32 -1.97 -12.18
CA GLY A 168 0.62 -2.32 -13.57
C GLY A 168 1.55 -3.52 -13.76
N LEU A 169 1.97 -4.18 -12.67
CA LEU A 169 2.78 -5.41 -12.74
C LEU A 169 1.89 -6.66 -12.83
N ASP A 170 2.36 -7.65 -13.58
CA ASP A 170 1.77 -8.98 -13.54
C ASP A 170 1.94 -9.63 -12.14
N PRO A 171 1.13 -10.66 -11.78
CA PRO A 171 1.17 -11.26 -10.46
C PRO A 171 2.55 -11.82 -10.05
N GLN A 172 3.31 -12.37 -11.00
CA GLN A 172 4.63 -12.91 -10.72
C GLN A 172 5.64 -11.80 -10.40
N ALA A 173 5.65 -10.73 -11.20
CA ALA A 173 6.49 -9.56 -10.97
C ALA A 173 6.16 -8.87 -9.64
N ARG A 174 4.86 -8.78 -9.29
CA ARG A 174 4.39 -8.24 -8.01
C ARG A 174 4.97 -9.01 -6.83
N HIS A 175 4.91 -10.34 -6.83
CA HIS A 175 5.46 -11.17 -5.76
C HIS A 175 6.97 -11.00 -5.61
N VAL A 176 7.71 -10.85 -6.72
CA VAL A 176 9.15 -10.58 -6.67
C VAL A 176 9.44 -9.23 -6.01
N VAL A 177 8.67 -8.19 -6.32
CA VAL A 177 8.82 -6.87 -5.67
C VAL A 177 8.50 -6.97 -4.17
N TRP A 178 7.41 -7.63 -3.78
CA TRP A 178 7.05 -7.83 -2.37
C TRP A 178 8.15 -8.56 -1.59
N ASP A 179 8.75 -9.63 -2.13
CA ASP A 179 9.88 -10.31 -1.50
C ASP A 179 11.06 -9.34 -1.24
N ARG A 180 11.36 -8.45 -2.19
CA ARG A 180 12.44 -7.46 -2.01
C ARG A 180 12.10 -6.43 -0.92
N LEU A 181 10.88 -5.90 -0.91
CA LEU A 181 10.42 -4.96 0.11
C LEU A 181 10.40 -5.60 1.49
N PHE A 182 9.94 -6.85 1.60
CA PHE A 182 9.96 -7.60 2.84
C PHE A 182 11.38 -7.80 3.38
N ARG A 183 12.36 -8.12 2.52
CA ARG A 183 13.78 -8.23 2.93
C ARG A 183 14.35 -6.89 3.40
N LEU A 184 14.01 -5.77 2.76
CA LEU A 184 14.41 -4.45 3.22
C LEU A 184 13.87 -4.14 4.61
N LYS A 185 12.60 -4.45 4.85
CA LYS A 185 11.99 -4.32 6.17
C LYS A 185 12.72 -5.16 7.22
N GLN A 186 13.04 -6.42 6.93
CA GLN A 186 13.83 -7.28 7.83
C GLN A 186 15.23 -6.72 8.14
N GLN A 187 15.80 -5.93 7.23
CA GLN A 187 17.07 -5.22 7.43
C GLN A 187 16.92 -3.93 8.22
N GLY A 188 15.70 -3.58 8.66
CA GLY A 188 15.41 -2.40 9.48
C GLY A 188 15.14 -1.12 8.69
N VAL A 189 14.98 -1.20 7.36
CA VAL A 189 14.57 -0.05 6.55
C VAL A 189 13.11 0.26 6.84
N THR A 190 12.81 1.53 7.14
CA THR A 190 11.43 2.00 7.31
C THR A 190 10.78 2.19 5.95
N LEU A 191 9.66 1.52 5.73
CA LEU A 191 8.93 1.59 4.47
C LEU A 191 7.64 2.41 4.66
N ILE A 192 7.36 3.30 3.73
CA ILE A 192 6.07 4.00 3.65
C ILE A 192 5.52 3.76 2.26
N LEU A 193 4.34 3.18 2.18
CA LEU A 193 3.74 2.87 0.88
C LEU A 193 2.32 3.41 0.76
N THR A 194 1.98 3.83 -0.44
CA THR A 194 0.60 4.02 -0.85
C THR A 194 0.15 2.84 -1.67
N THR A 195 -1.06 2.41 -1.50
CA THR A 195 -1.65 1.35 -2.32
C THR A 195 -3.17 1.47 -2.37
N HIS A 196 -3.75 0.94 -3.41
CA HIS A 196 -5.18 0.63 -3.50
C HIS A 196 -5.41 -0.90 -3.53
N TYR A 197 -4.34 -1.71 -3.47
CA TYR A 197 -4.41 -3.17 -3.38
C TYR A 197 -4.40 -3.62 -1.92
N MET A 198 -5.48 -4.27 -1.48
CA MET A 198 -5.62 -4.78 -0.12
C MET A 198 -4.63 -5.89 0.19
N ASP A 199 -4.41 -6.78 -0.76
CA ASP A 199 -3.45 -7.87 -0.66
C ASP A 199 -2.02 -7.36 -0.45
N GLU A 200 -1.63 -6.25 -1.12
CA GLU A 200 -0.34 -5.60 -0.90
C GLU A 200 -0.24 -5.04 0.53
N ALA A 201 -1.29 -4.35 0.99
CA ALA A 201 -1.34 -3.81 2.35
C ALA A 201 -1.27 -4.92 3.41
N GLU A 202 -1.99 -6.03 3.22
CA GLU A 202 -1.97 -7.17 4.15
C GLU A 202 -0.59 -7.86 4.21
N GLN A 203 0.11 -7.95 3.08
CA GLN A 203 1.40 -8.65 3.00
C GLN A 203 2.57 -7.82 3.51
N LEU A 204 2.56 -6.51 3.28
CA LEU A 204 3.73 -5.67 3.53
C LEU A 204 3.62 -4.85 4.82
N CYS A 205 2.42 -4.32 5.15
CA CYS A 205 2.28 -3.35 6.22
C CYS A 205 2.23 -3.99 7.62
N ASP A 206 2.96 -3.40 8.57
CA ASP A 206 2.77 -3.65 10.01
C ASP A 206 1.56 -2.88 10.53
N ARG A 207 1.43 -1.62 10.08
CA ARG A 207 0.32 -0.71 10.36
C ARG A 207 -0.04 0.03 9.08
N LEU A 208 -1.29 0.43 9.01
CA LEU A 208 -1.78 1.24 7.91
C LEU A 208 -2.92 2.16 8.37
N VAL A 209 -3.14 3.19 7.58
CA VAL A 209 -4.34 4.02 7.65
C VAL A 209 -5.20 3.77 6.43
N VAL A 210 -6.50 3.66 6.64
CA VAL A 210 -7.51 3.66 5.57
C VAL A 210 -7.90 5.10 5.30
N MET A 211 -7.61 5.60 4.10
CA MET A 211 -7.94 6.96 3.70
C MET A 211 -9.16 6.98 2.77
N ASP A 212 -10.07 7.89 3.02
CA ASP A 212 -11.17 8.23 2.11
C ASP A 212 -11.49 9.72 2.19
N GLY A 213 -11.73 10.37 1.04
CA GLY A 213 -12.09 11.78 0.96
C GLY A 213 -11.12 12.75 1.66
N GLY A 214 -9.83 12.43 1.67
CA GLY A 214 -8.77 13.23 2.32
C GLY A 214 -8.65 13.02 3.83
N LYS A 215 -9.39 12.09 4.43
CA LYS A 215 -9.41 11.80 5.87
C LYS A 215 -8.95 10.38 6.17
N ILE A 216 -8.51 10.15 7.40
CA ILE A 216 -8.26 8.82 7.92
C ILE A 216 -9.56 8.29 8.50
N ALA A 217 -10.08 7.20 7.93
CA ALA A 217 -11.28 6.50 8.40
C ALA A 217 -10.96 5.48 9.51
N ALA A 218 -9.80 4.84 9.43
CA ALA A 218 -9.32 3.88 10.43
C ALA A 218 -7.79 3.78 10.39
N GLU A 219 -7.19 3.35 11.52
CA GLU A 219 -5.76 3.06 11.66
C GLU A 219 -5.58 1.79 12.47
N GLY A 220 -4.60 0.96 12.11
CA GLY A 220 -4.23 -0.26 12.82
C GLY A 220 -3.37 -1.19 11.98
N SER A 221 -2.98 -2.33 12.53
CA SER A 221 -2.45 -3.43 11.74
C SER A 221 -3.55 -4.03 10.86
N PRO A 222 -3.22 -4.68 9.73
CA PRO A 222 -4.22 -5.37 8.91
C PRO A 222 -5.15 -6.26 9.73
N ARG A 223 -4.58 -7.02 10.68
CA ARG A 223 -5.33 -7.92 11.54
C ARG A 223 -6.27 -7.18 12.50
N GLU A 224 -5.78 -6.14 13.18
CA GLU A 224 -6.61 -5.33 14.09
C GLU A 224 -7.77 -4.67 13.36
N LEU A 225 -7.55 -4.19 12.14
CA LEU A 225 -8.59 -3.61 11.31
C LEU A 225 -9.65 -4.64 10.92
N ILE A 226 -9.23 -5.85 10.51
CA ILE A 226 -10.13 -6.95 10.19
C ILE A 226 -10.93 -7.36 11.44
N ASP A 227 -10.27 -7.58 12.57
CA ASP A 227 -10.91 -8.01 13.82
C ASP A 227 -11.90 -6.94 14.36
N THR A 228 -11.63 -5.64 14.11
CA THR A 228 -12.46 -4.53 14.59
C THR A 228 -13.64 -4.23 13.68
N TYR A 229 -13.42 -4.24 12.37
CA TYR A 229 -14.40 -3.76 11.38
C TYR A 229 -15.05 -4.86 10.55
N SER A 230 -14.68 -6.12 10.73
CA SER A 230 -15.31 -7.24 10.03
C SER A 230 -15.68 -8.37 11.00
N THR A 231 -16.25 -9.44 10.49
CA THR A 231 -16.49 -10.67 11.21
C THR A 231 -15.34 -11.65 10.96
N ARG A 232 -15.31 -12.77 11.67
CA ARG A 232 -14.29 -13.79 11.47
C ARG A 232 -14.30 -14.37 10.08
N GLU A 233 -15.50 -14.61 9.52
CA GLU A 233 -15.71 -15.30 8.26
C GLU A 233 -16.74 -14.58 7.39
N VAL A 234 -16.61 -14.80 6.09
CA VAL A 234 -17.57 -14.37 5.08
C VAL A 234 -18.03 -15.61 4.33
N LEU A 235 -19.34 -15.82 4.29
CA LEU A 235 -19.97 -16.82 3.44
C LEU A 235 -20.42 -16.17 2.14
N GLU A 236 -19.78 -16.53 1.03
CA GLU A 236 -20.16 -16.10 -0.31
C GLU A 236 -21.12 -17.12 -0.91
N LEU A 237 -22.26 -16.63 -1.41
CA LEU A 237 -23.27 -17.45 -2.05
C LEU A 237 -23.51 -16.95 -3.48
N ARG A 238 -23.53 -17.86 -4.44
CA ARG A 238 -23.91 -17.57 -5.82
C ARG A 238 -25.16 -18.34 -6.17
N PHE A 239 -26.11 -17.64 -6.81
CA PHE A 239 -27.36 -18.19 -7.28
C PHE A 239 -27.47 -18.01 -8.79
N GLY A 240 -28.39 -18.74 -9.43
CA GLY A 240 -28.72 -18.51 -10.82
C GLY A 240 -29.28 -17.09 -11.02
N PRO A 241 -29.12 -16.50 -12.22
CA PRO A 241 -29.55 -15.12 -12.48
C PRO A 241 -31.05 -14.87 -12.17
N ALA A 242 -31.90 -15.87 -12.35
CA ALA A 242 -33.35 -15.77 -12.07
C ALA A 242 -33.67 -15.87 -10.56
N GLU A 243 -32.78 -16.47 -9.76
CA GLU A 243 -33.01 -16.77 -8.35
C GLU A 243 -32.31 -15.76 -7.42
N HIS A 244 -31.37 -14.97 -7.96
CA HIS A 244 -30.51 -14.11 -7.16
C HIS A 244 -31.30 -13.03 -6.38
N GLY A 245 -32.30 -12.42 -6.99
CA GLY A 245 -33.15 -11.41 -6.34
C GLY A 245 -33.98 -12.00 -5.20
N ASP A 246 -34.66 -13.12 -5.45
CA ASP A 246 -35.49 -13.79 -4.46
C ASP A 246 -34.64 -14.34 -3.29
N ALA A 247 -33.45 -14.89 -3.62
CA ALA A 247 -32.50 -15.37 -2.62
C ALA A 247 -32.01 -14.25 -1.69
N ALA A 248 -31.82 -13.04 -2.22
CA ALA A 248 -31.39 -11.88 -1.42
C ALA A 248 -32.43 -11.49 -0.34
N GLU A 249 -33.72 -11.66 -0.62
CA GLU A 249 -34.78 -11.38 0.36
C GLU A 249 -34.85 -12.51 1.42
N VAL A 250 -34.74 -13.76 1.02
CA VAL A 250 -34.85 -14.92 1.91
C VAL A 250 -33.64 -15.08 2.82
N VAL A 251 -32.43 -14.77 2.33
CA VAL A 251 -31.17 -14.96 3.05
C VAL A 251 -31.06 -14.12 4.34
N VAL A 252 -31.86 -13.08 4.49
CA VAL A 252 -31.97 -12.28 5.72
C VAL A 252 -32.32 -13.17 6.92
N GLY A 253 -33.07 -14.27 6.70
CA GLY A 253 -33.39 -15.26 7.73
C GLY A 253 -32.18 -16.06 8.25
N ALA A 254 -31.04 -16.03 7.57
CA ALA A 254 -29.80 -16.72 7.98
C ALA A 254 -29.10 -16.07 9.20
N LYS A 255 -29.55 -14.88 9.64
CA LYS A 255 -29.05 -14.14 10.82
C LYS A 255 -27.54 -13.83 10.75
N ALA A 256 -27.09 -13.31 9.61
CA ALA A 256 -25.75 -12.76 9.49
C ALA A 256 -25.66 -11.38 10.19
N ASP A 257 -24.45 -11.02 10.65
CA ASP A 257 -24.19 -9.71 11.25
C ASP A 257 -24.36 -8.57 10.21
N ARG A 258 -23.99 -8.87 8.96
CA ARG A 258 -24.16 -8.00 7.81
C ARG A 258 -24.38 -8.84 6.56
N ILE A 259 -25.17 -8.31 5.62
CA ILE A 259 -25.42 -8.92 4.32
C ILE A 259 -25.13 -7.88 3.24
N GLU A 260 -24.38 -8.26 2.23
CA GLU A 260 -24.18 -7.46 1.03
C GLU A 260 -24.64 -8.24 -0.18
N VAL A 261 -25.51 -7.61 -0.98
CA VAL A 261 -26.01 -8.16 -2.23
C VAL A 261 -25.24 -7.52 -3.37
N LEU A 262 -24.42 -8.31 -4.06
CA LEU A 262 -23.67 -7.89 -5.23
C LEU A 262 -24.36 -8.42 -6.48
N ALA A 263 -23.98 -7.94 -7.65
CA ALA A 263 -24.63 -8.33 -8.91
C ALA A 263 -24.50 -9.85 -9.23
N ASP A 264 -23.43 -10.49 -8.73
CA ASP A 264 -23.10 -11.89 -9.05
C ASP A 264 -23.11 -12.82 -7.83
N ARG A 265 -23.20 -12.28 -6.60
CA ARG A 265 -23.12 -13.04 -5.35
C ARG A 265 -23.73 -12.28 -4.16
N ILE A 266 -23.99 -13.01 -3.09
CA ILE A 266 -24.41 -12.47 -1.79
C ILE A 266 -23.33 -12.80 -0.78
N LEU A 267 -22.87 -11.79 -0.01
CA LEU A 267 -21.89 -11.93 1.06
C LEU A 267 -22.62 -11.87 2.42
N LEU A 268 -22.42 -12.90 3.23
CA LEU A 268 -22.91 -12.95 4.62
C LEU A 268 -21.71 -12.87 5.55
N TYR A 269 -21.63 -11.84 6.33
CA TYR A 269 -20.60 -11.62 7.34
C TYR A 269 -21.03 -12.29 8.64
N VAL A 270 -20.26 -13.29 9.08
CA VAL A 270 -20.69 -14.23 10.12
C VAL A 270 -19.52 -14.70 11.00
N ALA A 271 -19.83 -15.18 12.19
CA ALA A 271 -18.84 -15.79 13.06
C ALA A 271 -18.45 -17.22 12.61
N ASP A 272 -19.40 -17.95 12.00
CA ASP A 272 -19.26 -19.35 11.54
C ASP A 272 -20.00 -19.52 10.21
N GLY A 273 -19.23 -19.62 9.13
CA GLY A 273 -19.72 -19.69 7.77
C GLY A 273 -20.39 -21.05 7.47
N ASP A 274 -19.83 -22.14 7.99
CA ASP A 274 -20.38 -23.48 7.76
C ASP A 274 -21.74 -23.66 8.43
N ALA A 275 -21.86 -23.24 9.69
CA ALA A 275 -23.13 -23.26 10.41
C ALA A 275 -24.18 -22.35 9.73
N THR A 276 -23.74 -21.23 9.15
CA THR A 276 -24.63 -20.32 8.41
C THR A 276 -25.06 -20.92 7.08
N LEU A 277 -24.19 -21.64 6.37
CA LEU A 277 -24.54 -22.34 5.13
C LEU A 277 -25.62 -23.41 5.37
N VAL A 278 -25.55 -24.13 6.50
CA VAL A 278 -26.62 -25.06 6.89
C VAL A 278 -27.95 -24.34 7.04
N ARG A 279 -27.96 -23.20 7.76
CA ARG A 279 -29.19 -22.37 7.92
C ARG A 279 -29.74 -21.84 6.59
N VAL A 280 -28.87 -21.42 5.70
CA VAL A 280 -29.27 -20.99 4.34
C VAL A 280 -30.01 -22.11 3.61
N ARG A 281 -29.54 -23.36 3.71
CA ARG A 281 -30.20 -24.52 3.12
C ARG A 281 -31.52 -24.87 3.82
N GLU A 282 -31.61 -24.71 5.13
CA GLU A 282 -32.87 -24.88 5.89
C GLU A 282 -33.94 -23.85 5.49
N LEU A 283 -33.54 -22.66 5.03
CA LEU A 283 -34.44 -21.67 4.45
C LEU A 283 -34.92 -22.02 3.03
N GLY A 284 -34.52 -23.18 2.51
CA GLY A 284 -34.89 -23.64 1.16
C GLY A 284 -34.01 -23.11 0.03
N LEU A 285 -32.97 -22.34 0.35
CA LEU A 285 -32.06 -21.81 -0.66
C LEU A 285 -31.03 -22.85 -1.08
N GLN A 286 -30.80 -22.96 -2.38
CA GLN A 286 -29.79 -23.86 -2.96
C GLN A 286 -28.82 -23.06 -3.84
N PRO A 287 -27.75 -22.51 -3.26
CA PRO A 287 -26.76 -21.78 -4.04
C PRO A 287 -26.05 -22.71 -5.03
N VAL A 288 -25.83 -22.22 -6.25
CA VAL A 288 -25.04 -22.92 -7.29
C VAL A 288 -23.57 -23.08 -6.84
N ALA A 289 -23.07 -22.12 -6.08
CA ALA A 289 -21.76 -22.20 -5.44
C ALA A 289 -21.77 -21.51 -4.08
N SER A 290 -21.00 -22.04 -3.15
CA SER A 290 -20.79 -21.46 -1.82
C SER A 290 -19.31 -21.53 -1.47
N LEU A 291 -18.79 -20.46 -0.84
CA LEU A 291 -17.41 -20.36 -0.36
C LEU A 291 -17.41 -19.75 1.04
N VAL A 292 -16.84 -20.44 2.01
CA VAL A 292 -16.51 -19.87 3.31
C VAL A 292 -15.05 -19.43 3.28
N ARG A 293 -14.81 -18.14 3.52
CA ARG A 293 -13.45 -17.57 3.60
C ARG A 293 -13.28 -16.72 4.85
N ARG A 294 -12.04 -16.44 5.22
CA ARG A 294 -11.72 -15.43 6.22
C ARG A 294 -12.02 -14.04 5.67
N SER A 295 -12.36 -13.13 6.57
CA SER A 295 -12.46 -11.71 6.22
C SER A 295 -11.08 -11.13 5.87
N THR A 296 -11.08 -10.15 4.99
CA THR A 296 -9.90 -9.46 4.45
C THR A 296 -10.02 -7.94 4.63
N LEU A 297 -8.97 -7.19 4.31
CA LEU A 297 -9.05 -5.72 4.30
C LEU A 297 -10.06 -5.19 3.26
N GLU A 298 -10.41 -5.96 2.22
CA GLU A 298 -11.47 -5.58 1.28
C GLU A 298 -12.82 -5.46 2.01
N ASP A 299 -13.12 -6.41 2.89
CA ASP A 299 -14.35 -6.41 3.70
C ASP A 299 -14.40 -5.23 4.68
N VAL A 300 -13.24 -4.88 5.24
CA VAL A 300 -13.09 -3.68 6.10
C VAL A 300 -13.33 -2.41 5.31
N PHE A 301 -12.70 -2.30 4.12
CA PHE A 301 -12.84 -1.13 3.28
C PHE A 301 -14.28 -0.89 2.84
N LEU A 302 -14.97 -1.94 2.36
CA LEU A 302 -16.38 -1.90 1.99
C LEU A 302 -17.25 -1.39 3.16
N ARG A 303 -16.96 -1.85 4.38
CA ARG A 303 -17.71 -1.40 5.57
C ARG A 303 -17.48 0.08 5.91
N LEU A 304 -16.23 0.54 5.79
CA LEU A 304 -15.87 1.91 6.20
C LEU A 304 -16.31 2.95 5.17
N THR A 305 -16.29 2.63 3.88
CA THR A 305 -16.51 3.59 2.79
C THR A 305 -17.85 3.39 2.07
N GLY A 306 -18.47 2.22 2.22
CA GLY A 306 -19.71 1.86 1.52
C GLY A 306 -19.55 1.62 0.02
N ARG A 307 -18.30 1.56 -0.50
CA ARG A 307 -17.97 1.36 -1.92
C ARG A 307 -16.75 0.48 -2.10
N ARG A 308 -16.59 -0.15 -3.27
CA ARG A 308 -15.36 -0.85 -3.65
C ARG A 308 -14.28 0.15 -4.08
N LEU A 309 -13.00 -0.24 -3.95
CA LEU A 309 -11.87 0.58 -4.42
C LEU A 309 -11.88 0.81 -5.94
N GLU A 310 -12.49 -0.10 -6.70
CA GLU A 310 -12.57 -0.06 -8.16
C GLU A 310 -13.66 0.89 -8.68
N ASP A 311 -14.54 1.40 -7.82
CA ASP A 311 -15.66 2.28 -8.19
C ASP A 311 -15.29 3.78 -8.18
N GLY A 312 -13.99 4.11 -8.13
CA GLY A 312 -13.46 5.48 -8.02
C GLY A 312 -12.73 6.01 -9.24
#